data_6455987a6c70f2cd8a9cfb96f8be195b
#
_entry.id   6455987a6c70f2cd8a9cfb96f8be195b
#
_cell.length_a   1.000
_cell.length_b   1.000
_cell.length_c   1.000
_cell.angle_alpha   90.00
_cell.angle_beta   90.00
_cell.angle_gamma   90.00
#
_symmetry.space_group_name_H-M   'P 1'
#
loop_
_entity.id
_entity.type
_entity.pdbx_description
1 polymer ?
#
loop_
_entity_poly.entity_id
_entity_poly.type
_entity_poly.pdbx_seq_one_letter_code
_entity_poly.pdbx_strand_id
1 'polypeptide(L)'
;MKNPLLHAQATLPHYNRDNLKSRIVHLGFGAFHRAHQAVYADMLAAEHDSDWGYCEVNLIGGEQQIADLKAQDNLYTVAEMSADAWTARVVGVVKKALHAQVDGLEAVLAAMCEPQVAIVSLTITEKGYCHSPATGELMLDRPLIAADLQQPHTPVSAVGVVVEALARRKAAGLPAFTVMSCDNMPENGHVMRNVTCAYARAVDSELADWIDANVTFPSTMVDRIVPAVTADTLTKIEQITGVRDPAGVACEPFRQWVIEDNFVAGRPQWEKAGAELVADVVPFEEMKLRMLNGSHSFLAYLGYLAGYQHINDCMEDSHYRAAAHALMLNEQAPTLKVKGVDLARYADLLIARYSNPALRHRTWQIAMDGSQKLPQRMLDSVRWHRAHQRSFPLLALGIAGWMRYVGGVDEQGTAIDVCDPLLSAIQEAVKSSAEGESRVNALLGIEAIFGNELPLDGVFIDAVMSAYLTLLEKGAKATVAQYAAAI
;
A
#
# COMPACT_ATOMS: atom_id res chain seq x y z
N MET A 1 34.00 18.83 -5.79
CA MET A 1 34.29 17.39 -5.56
C MET A 1 33.22 16.59 -6.24
N LYS A 2 33.53 15.49 -6.92
CA LYS A 2 32.50 14.61 -7.51
C LYS A 2 31.67 13.99 -6.39
N ASN A 3 30.35 13.88 -6.59
CA ASN A 3 29.45 13.28 -5.60
C ASN A 3 29.87 11.83 -5.30
N PRO A 4 30.10 11.45 -4.03
CA PRO A 4 30.55 10.10 -3.68
C PRO A 4 29.61 8.99 -4.19
N LEU A 5 28.30 9.23 -4.27
CA LEU A 5 27.32 8.25 -4.76
C LEU A 5 27.55 7.83 -6.22
N LEU A 6 28.19 8.67 -7.03
CA LEU A 6 28.59 8.31 -8.41
C LEU A 6 29.82 7.37 -8.47
N HIS A 7 30.36 7.00 -7.31
CA HIS A 7 31.46 6.03 -7.16
C HIS A 7 31.08 4.87 -6.25
N ALA A 8 29.79 4.77 -5.85
CA ALA A 8 29.26 3.71 -4.99
C ALA A 8 29.35 2.34 -5.69
N GLN A 9 29.47 1.28 -4.89
CA GLN A 9 29.34 -0.11 -5.38
C GLN A 9 27.84 -0.43 -5.57
N ALA A 10 27.28 0.06 -6.67
CA ALA A 10 25.88 0.01 -7.01
C ALA A 10 25.67 0.13 -8.52
N THR A 11 24.46 -0.17 -9.01
CA THR A 11 24.05 0.25 -10.35
C THR A 11 23.93 1.78 -10.37
N LEU A 12 24.76 2.44 -11.18
CA LEU A 12 24.84 3.91 -11.26
C LEU A 12 23.96 4.46 -12.38
N PRO A 13 23.48 5.72 -12.28
CA PRO A 13 22.75 6.39 -13.35
C PRO A 13 23.75 6.74 -14.48
N HIS A 14 23.79 5.93 -15.54
CA HIS A 14 24.66 6.14 -16.71
C HIS A 14 24.07 7.10 -17.76
N TYR A 15 22.82 7.50 -17.60
CA TYR A 15 22.16 8.46 -18.48
C TYR A 15 22.57 9.91 -18.15
N ASN A 16 22.45 10.80 -19.13
CA ASN A 16 22.71 12.22 -18.93
C ASN A 16 21.55 12.87 -18.17
N ARG A 17 21.77 13.16 -16.89
CA ARG A 17 20.80 13.80 -16.01
C ARG A 17 20.40 15.22 -16.44
N ASP A 18 21.23 15.90 -17.22
CA ASP A 18 20.91 17.24 -17.74
C ASP A 18 19.77 17.21 -18.76
N ASN A 19 19.58 16.10 -19.46
CA ASN A 19 18.48 15.90 -20.40
C ASN A 19 17.12 15.68 -19.72
N LEU A 20 17.11 15.35 -18.45
CA LEU A 20 15.86 15.16 -17.70
C LEU A 20 15.10 16.47 -17.52
N LYS A 21 13.80 16.40 -17.62
CA LYS A 21 12.85 17.51 -17.38
C LYS A 21 11.94 17.17 -16.22
N SER A 22 11.64 18.12 -15.35
CA SER A 22 10.66 17.96 -14.27
C SER A 22 9.24 17.91 -14.86
N ARG A 23 8.88 16.77 -15.49
CA ARG A 23 7.56 16.57 -16.07
C ARG A 23 6.55 16.00 -15.07
N ILE A 24 7.06 15.47 -13.96
CA ILE A 24 6.26 14.96 -12.83
C ILE A 24 6.64 15.77 -11.59
N VAL A 25 5.64 16.35 -10.94
CA VAL A 25 5.78 16.85 -9.57
C VAL A 25 5.19 15.80 -8.64
N HIS A 26 6.01 15.30 -7.71
CA HIS A 26 5.59 14.29 -6.74
C HIS A 26 5.44 14.89 -5.35
N LEU A 27 4.27 14.72 -4.74
CA LEU A 27 4.00 15.16 -3.38
C LEU A 27 4.17 13.97 -2.43
N GLY A 28 5.15 14.04 -1.54
CA GLY A 28 5.45 13.01 -0.55
C GLY A 28 6.69 12.18 -0.87
N PHE A 29 7.88 12.75 -0.70
CA PHE A 29 9.18 12.07 -0.87
C PHE A 29 9.46 11.09 0.26
N GLY A 30 8.56 10.13 0.45
CA GLY A 30 8.65 9.06 1.45
C GLY A 30 9.49 7.86 0.98
N ALA A 31 9.71 6.91 1.89
CA ALA A 31 10.48 5.70 1.59
C ALA A 31 9.82 4.87 0.48
N PHE A 32 8.49 4.78 0.47
CA PHE A 32 7.78 4.00 -0.54
C PHE A 32 8.00 4.57 -1.95
N HIS A 33 7.76 5.87 -2.16
CA HIS A 33 7.97 6.50 -3.47
C HIS A 33 9.41 6.33 -3.94
N ARG A 34 10.40 6.58 -3.07
CA ARG A 34 11.82 6.43 -3.37
C ARG A 34 12.17 5.03 -3.88
N ALA A 35 11.59 4.01 -3.25
CA ALA A 35 11.82 2.60 -3.58
C ALA A 35 10.89 2.04 -4.67
N HIS A 36 9.89 2.79 -5.13
CA HIS A 36 8.88 2.28 -6.07
C HIS A 36 8.81 3.13 -7.34
N GLN A 37 8.01 4.19 -7.39
CA GLN A 37 7.77 4.95 -8.63
C GLN A 37 9.06 5.53 -9.21
N ALA A 38 9.94 6.05 -8.35
CA ALA A 38 11.21 6.62 -8.81
C ALA A 38 12.17 5.59 -9.41
N VAL A 39 12.10 4.33 -8.96
CA VAL A 39 12.89 3.23 -9.55
C VAL A 39 12.42 2.92 -10.98
N TYR A 40 11.11 2.91 -11.24
CA TYR A 40 10.59 2.75 -12.61
C TYR A 40 11.08 3.86 -13.53
N ALA A 41 11.07 5.11 -13.05
CA ALA A 41 11.57 6.24 -13.83
C ALA A 41 13.08 6.16 -14.09
N ASP A 42 13.87 5.75 -13.09
CA ASP A 42 15.32 5.56 -13.22
C ASP A 42 15.67 4.47 -14.24
N MET A 43 14.93 3.37 -14.23
CA MET A 43 15.07 2.31 -15.23
C MET A 43 14.73 2.80 -16.65
N LEU A 44 13.66 3.59 -16.80
CA LEU A 44 13.31 4.17 -18.09
C LEU A 44 14.36 5.13 -18.61
N ALA A 45 14.94 5.95 -17.74
CA ALA A 45 16.04 6.86 -18.12
C ALA A 45 17.29 6.08 -18.52
N ALA A 46 17.62 5.00 -17.80
CA ALA A 46 18.80 4.19 -18.04
C ALA A 46 18.71 3.31 -19.28
N GLU A 47 17.55 2.74 -19.57
CA GLU A 47 17.39 1.68 -20.59
C GLU A 47 16.63 2.15 -21.83
N HIS A 48 15.89 3.27 -21.76
CA HIS A 48 14.98 3.73 -22.80
C HIS A 48 15.07 5.24 -23.10
N ASP A 49 16.15 5.90 -22.70
CA ASP A 49 16.43 7.33 -22.95
C ASP A 49 15.26 8.26 -22.56
N SER A 50 14.52 7.92 -21.51
CA SER A 50 13.41 8.74 -21.01
C SER A 50 13.92 10.07 -20.45
N ASP A 51 13.30 11.19 -20.86
CA ASP A 51 13.59 12.52 -20.31
C ASP A 51 12.67 12.92 -19.14
N TRP A 52 11.83 11.98 -18.66
CA TRP A 52 10.89 12.21 -17.58
C TRP A 52 11.61 12.16 -16.22
N GLY A 53 11.79 13.33 -15.61
CA GLY A 53 12.33 13.48 -14.27
C GLY A 53 11.28 14.00 -13.29
N TYR A 54 11.65 13.97 -12.01
CA TYR A 54 10.81 14.40 -10.90
C TYR A 54 11.25 15.77 -10.36
N CYS A 55 10.25 16.59 -9.98
CA CYS A 55 10.36 17.55 -8.92
C CYS A 55 9.73 16.94 -7.66
N GLU A 56 10.55 16.60 -6.67
CA GLU A 56 10.09 16.03 -5.41
C GLU A 56 9.67 17.13 -4.44
N VAL A 57 8.53 16.95 -3.77
CA VAL A 57 7.98 17.95 -2.86
C VAL A 57 7.51 17.31 -1.56
N ASN A 58 7.94 17.86 -0.44
CA ASN A 58 7.29 17.65 0.85
C ASN A 58 6.53 18.91 1.27
N LEU A 59 5.27 18.76 1.67
CA LEU A 59 4.43 19.87 2.12
C LEU A 59 4.53 20.07 3.64
N ILE A 60 4.49 18.96 4.37
CA ILE A 60 4.51 18.93 5.84
C ILE A 60 5.47 17.84 6.29
N GLY A 61 6.44 18.19 7.13
CA GLY A 61 7.45 17.26 7.64
C GLY A 61 8.43 16.75 6.59
N GLY A 62 9.50 16.09 7.03
CA GLY A 62 10.53 15.57 6.15
C GLY A 62 11.50 16.64 5.62
N GLU A 63 11.65 17.74 6.33
CA GLU A 63 12.59 18.83 5.98
C GLU A 63 14.01 18.30 5.83
N GLN A 64 14.45 17.44 6.76
CA GLN A 64 15.78 16.86 6.72
C GLN A 64 15.95 15.92 5.53
N GLN A 65 14.92 15.16 5.13
CA GLN A 65 14.99 14.30 3.95
C GLN A 65 15.24 15.09 2.67
N ILE A 66 14.56 16.22 2.51
CA ILE A 66 14.76 17.09 1.35
C ILE A 66 16.14 17.77 1.41
N ALA A 67 16.58 18.18 2.61
CA ALA A 67 17.92 18.76 2.79
C ALA A 67 19.03 17.75 2.45
N ASP A 68 18.91 16.52 2.92
CA ASP A 68 19.86 15.42 2.64
C ASP A 68 19.92 15.12 1.14
N LEU A 69 18.75 15.05 0.48
CA LEU A 69 18.67 14.83 -0.95
C LEU A 69 19.36 15.94 -1.75
N LYS A 70 19.10 17.22 -1.40
CA LYS A 70 19.74 18.39 -2.04
C LYS A 70 21.25 18.35 -1.83
N ALA A 71 21.71 17.98 -0.63
CA ALA A 71 23.14 17.90 -0.31
C ALA A 71 23.89 16.85 -1.15
N GLN A 72 23.16 15.87 -1.70
CA GLN A 72 23.67 14.77 -2.52
C GLN A 72 23.39 14.97 -4.03
N ASP A 73 23.21 16.21 -4.48
CA ASP A 73 22.88 16.50 -5.87
C ASP A 73 21.65 15.73 -6.36
N ASN A 74 20.64 15.59 -5.50
CA ASN A 74 19.40 14.85 -5.72
C ASN A 74 19.60 13.38 -6.12
N LEU A 75 20.68 12.76 -5.68
CA LEU A 75 20.95 11.31 -5.79
C LEU A 75 20.61 10.61 -4.47
N TYR A 76 20.16 9.39 -4.55
CA TYR A 76 20.00 8.53 -3.38
C TYR A 76 20.06 7.05 -3.76
N THR A 77 20.28 6.19 -2.75
CA THR A 77 20.43 4.75 -2.93
C THR A 77 19.15 4.01 -2.60
N VAL A 78 18.79 3.07 -3.45
CA VAL A 78 17.79 2.03 -3.17
C VAL A 78 18.48 0.69 -3.06
N ALA A 79 18.38 0.03 -1.90
CA ALA A 79 18.95 -1.28 -1.67
C ALA A 79 17.83 -2.34 -1.70
N GLU A 80 18.00 -3.38 -2.53
CA GLU A 80 17.09 -4.52 -2.59
C GLU A 80 17.61 -5.65 -1.71
N MET A 81 16.79 -6.05 -0.74
CA MET A 81 17.09 -7.07 0.27
C MET A 81 16.54 -8.42 -0.18
N SER A 82 17.38 -9.31 -0.67
CA SER A 82 17.01 -10.72 -0.87
C SER A 82 17.54 -11.61 0.25
N ALA A 83 17.14 -12.89 0.23
CA ALA A 83 17.64 -13.87 1.19
C ALA A 83 19.15 -14.07 1.11
N ASP A 84 19.70 -14.03 -0.10
CA ASP A 84 21.10 -14.40 -0.38
C ASP A 84 22.03 -13.18 -0.41
N ALA A 85 21.54 -12.04 -0.88
CA ALA A 85 22.37 -10.85 -1.07
C ALA A 85 21.53 -9.56 -1.04
N TRP A 86 22.20 -8.46 -0.73
CA TRP A 86 21.69 -7.12 -0.94
C TRP A 86 22.34 -6.53 -2.19
N THR A 87 21.54 -5.94 -3.06
CA THR A 87 22.00 -5.17 -4.22
C THR A 87 21.58 -3.73 -4.07
N ALA A 88 22.30 -2.82 -4.71
CA ALA A 88 22.03 -1.40 -4.62
C ALA A 88 21.97 -0.73 -6.00
N ARG A 89 21.13 0.29 -6.10
CA ARG A 89 20.99 1.21 -7.24
C ARG A 89 21.05 2.64 -6.73
N VAL A 90 21.79 3.50 -7.40
CA VAL A 90 21.72 4.94 -7.20
C VAL A 90 20.68 5.51 -8.17
N VAL A 91 19.63 6.11 -7.63
CA VAL A 91 18.56 6.74 -8.40
C VAL A 91 18.92 8.18 -8.71
N GLY A 92 18.84 8.56 -9.99
CA GLY A 92 19.27 9.87 -10.48
C GLY A 92 18.20 10.70 -11.18
N VAL A 93 16.91 10.30 -11.13
CA VAL A 93 15.81 10.95 -11.87
C VAL A 93 15.22 12.19 -11.20
N VAL A 94 15.71 12.56 -10.03
CA VAL A 94 15.25 13.77 -9.33
C VAL A 94 16.02 15.00 -9.85
N LYS A 95 15.30 15.91 -10.49
CA LYS A 95 15.85 17.17 -11.02
C LYS A 95 15.82 18.27 -9.99
N LYS A 96 14.77 18.32 -9.17
CA LYS A 96 14.50 19.37 -8.21
C LYS A 96 13.86 18.76 -6.96
N ALA A 97 14.21 19.30 -5.82
CA ALA A 97 13.59 18.94 -4.55
C ALA A 97 13.20 20.20 -3.78
N LEU A 98 11.98 20.24 -3.26
CA LEU A 98 11.41 21.38 -2.56
C LEU A 98 10.71 20.95 -1.27
N HIS A 99 10.75 21.83 -0.28
CA HIS A 99 9.93 21.72 0.92
C HIS A 99 9.11 23.00 1.09
N ALA A 100 7.78 22.86 1.22
CA ALA A 100 6.89 24.01 1.23
C ALA A 100 7.19 25.01 2.37
N GLN A 101 7.60 24.52 3.54
CA GLN A 101 7.92 25.38 4.68
C GLN A 101 9.35 25.96 4.64
N VAL A 102 10.27 25.35 3.90
CA VAL A 102 11.67 25.77 3.81
C VAL A 102 11.91 26.65 2.57
N ASP A 103 11.46 26.17 1.41
CA ASP A 103 11.63 26.86 0.12
C ASP A 103 10.46 27.80 -0.19
N GLY A 104 9.36 27.69 0.57
CA GLY A 104 8.13 28.46 0.39
C GLY A 104 7.11 27.79 -0.52
N LEU A 105 5.83 27.98 -0.21
CA LEU A 105 4.72 27.46 -1.01
C LEU A 105 4.75 27.98 -2.46
N GLU A 106 5.15 29.24 -2.66
CA GLU A 106 5.25 29.84 -3.99
C GLU A 106 6.25 29.11 -4.90
N ALA A 107 7.36 28.60 -4.35
CA ALA A 107 8.30 27.79 -5.11
C ALA A 107 7.68 26.46 -5.56
N VAL A 108 6.86 25.85 -4.70
CA VAL A 108 6.13 24.61 -5.02
C VAL A 108 5.07 24.87 -6.11
N LEU A 109 4.24 25.88 -5.94
CA LEU A 109 3.20 26.25 -6.91
C LEU A 109 3.79 26.65 -8.26
N ALA A 110 4.90 27.41 -8.26
CA ALA A 110 5.63 27.75 -9.48
C ALA A 110 6.14 26.50 -10.21
N ALA A 111 6.70 25.52 -9.48
CA ALA A 111 7.14 24.25 -10.05
C ALA A 111 5.98 23.47 -10.68
N MET A 112 4.81 23.43 -10.03
CA MET A 112 3.61 22.76 -10.55
C MET A 112 3.01 23.49 -11.76
N CYS A 113 3.29 24.77 -11.94
CA CYS A 113 2.83 25.58 -13.06
C CYS A 113 3.84 25.67 -14.23
N GLU A 114 4.96 24.98 -14.16
CA GLU A 114 5.88 24.88 -15.29
C GLU A 114 5.17 24.19 -16.48
N PRO A 115 5.29 24.72 -17.72
CA PRO A 115 4.53 24.24 -18.88
C PRO A 115 4.72 22.74 -19.19
N GLN A 116 5.91 22.19 -18.91
CA GLN A 116 6.24 20.80 -19.18
C GLN A 116 5.66 19.80 -18.15
N VAL A 117 5.12 20.29 -17.02
CA VAL A 117 4.52 19.42 -16.00
C VAL A 117 3.24 18.80 -16.55
N ALA A 118 3.25 17.48 -16.66
CA ALA A 118 2.16 16.68 -17.22
C ALA A 118 1.42 15.84 -16.16
N ILE A 119 2.08 15.56 -15.03
CA ILE A 119 1.55 14.72 -13.96
C ILE A 119 1.92 15.31 -12.61
N VAL A 120 0.95 15.35 -11.70
CA VAL A 120 1.18 15.50 -10.26
C VAL A 120 0.83 14.17 -9.60
N SER A 121 1.82 13.51 -9.02
CA SER A 121 1.64 12.23 -8.33
C SER A 121 1.77 12.39 -6.82
N LEU A 122 1.13 11.50 -6.04
CA LEU A 122 1.05 11.63 -4.59
C LEU A 122 1.31 10.27 -3.89
N THR A 123 2.11 10.32 -2.84
CA THR A 123 2.19 9.33 -1.77
C THR A 123 2.19 10.06 -0.43
N ILE A 124 1.01 10.44 0.04
CA ILE A 124 0.79 11.32 1.19
C ILE A 124 0.09 10.61 2.35
N THR A 125 -0.07 9.32 2.25
CA THR A 125 -0.85 8.43 3.12
C THR A 125 -2.36 8.74 3.08
N GLU A 126 -3.18 7.78 3.48
CA GLU A 126 -4.64 7.90 3.44
C GLU A 126 -5.17 9.16 4.17
N LYS A 127 -4.52 9.53 5.29
CA LYS A 127 -4.90 10.71 6.07
C LYS A 127 -4.70 12.04 5.32
N GLY A 128 -3.76 12.09 4.39
CA GLY A 128 -3.46 13.30 3.61
C GLY A 128 -4.56 13.71 2.64
N TYR A 129 -5.45 12.78 2.27
CA TYR A 129 -6.60 13.08 1.40
C TYR A 129 -7.76 13.74 2.13
N CYS A 130 -7.74 13.75 3.45
CA CYS A 130 -8.79 14.35 4.29
C CYS A 130 -10.21 13.88 3.95
N HIS A 131 -10.36 12.63 3.50
CA HIS A 131 -11.63 12.01 3.14
C HIS A 131 -12.19 11.15 4.27
N SER A 132 -13.49 10.90 4.22
CA SER A 132 -14.14 9.88 5.02
C SER A 132 -13.87 8.50 4.42
N PRO A 133 -13.23 7.57 5.15
CA PRO A 133 -13.01 6.21 4.64
C PRO A 133 -14.29 5.46 4.28
N ALA A 134 -15.42 5.82 4.93
CA ALA A 134 -16.70 5.18 4.70
C ALA A 134 -17.38 5.62 3.41
N THR A 135 -17.21 6.89 3.00
CA THR A 135 -17.94 7.49 1.86
C THR A 135 -17.04 7.94 0.72
N GLY A 136 -15.74 8.09 0.96
CA GLY A 136 -14.79 8.68 0.00
C GLY A 136 -14.94 10.19 -0.18
N GLU A 137 -15.83 10.85 0.59
CA GLU A 137 -16.10 12.28 0.49
C GLU A 137 -15.09 13.11 1.27
N LEU A 138 -14.78 14.31 0.78
CA LEU A 138 -13.93 15.28 1.48
C LEU A 138 -14.60 15.71 2.78
N MET A 139 -13.89 15.63 3.89
CA MET A 139 -14.31 16.15 5.19
C MET A 139 -13.99 17.65 5.28
N LEU A 140 -14.96 18.49 4.94
CA LEU A 140 -14.81 19.95 4.92
C LEU A 140 -14.56 20.56 6.31
N ASP A 141 -14.99 19.88 7.37
CA ASP A 141 -14.82 20.28 8.77
C ASP A 141 -13.45 19.90 9.36
N ARG A 142 -12.65 19.14 8.63
CA ARG A 142 -11.27 18.89 9.05
C ARG A 142 -10.51 20.21 9.21
N PRO A 143 -9.80 20.43 10.34
CA PRO A 143 -9.15 21.71 10.63
C PRO A 143 -8.23 22.20 9.50
N LEU A 144 -7.50 21.28 8.87
CA LEU A 144 -6.60 21.59 7.75
C LEU A 144 -7.35 22.09 6.52
N ILE A 145 -8.45 21.40 6.15
CA ILE A 145 -9.30 21.78 5.01
C ILE A 145 -10.06 23.08 5.30
N ALA A 146 -10.64 23.21 6.49
CA ALA A 146 -11.34 24.42 6.89
C ALA A 146 -10.44 25.64 6.87
N ALA A 147 -9.18 25.53 7.30
CA ALA A 147 -8.20 26.59 7.24
C ALA A 147 -7.83 26.97 5.79
N ASP A 148 -7.59 25.97 4.94
CA ASP A 148 -7.28 26.20 3.52
C ASP A 148 -8.45 26.88 2.78
N LEU A 149 -9.69 26.52 3.07
CA LEU A 149 -10.87 27.16 2.47
C LEU A 149 -11.02 28.64 2.85
N GLN A 150 -10.47 29.05 4.00
CA GLN A 150 -10.42 30.48 4.38
C GLN A 150 -9.31 31.22 3.66
N GLN A 151 -8.25 30.54 3.24
CA GLN A 151 -7.11 31.10 2.53
C GLN A 151 -6.71 30.21 1.33
N PRO A 152 -7.58 30.09 0.32
CA PRO A 152 -7.40 29.10 -0.75
C PRO A 152 -6.17 29.35 -1.64
N HIS A 153 -5.59 30.54 -1.63
CA HIS A 153 -4.36 30.89 -2.38
C HIS A 153 -3.07 30.56 -1.64
N THR A 154 -3.16 30.19 -0.36
CA THR A 154 -2.02 29.80 0.48
C THR A 154 -2.33 28.49 1.23
N PRO A 155 -2.73 27.42 0.51
CA PRO A 155 -3.12 26.17 1.14
C PRO A 155 -1.93 25.43 1.75
N VAL A 156 -2.23 24.59 2.74
CA VAL A 156 -1.25 23.70 3.39
C VAL A 156 -1.53 22.24 3.06
N SER A 157 -2.80 21.85 2.87
CA SER A 157 -3.16 20.51 2.48
C SER A 157 -2.73 20.17 1.06
N ALA A 158 -2.42 18.89 0.80
CA ALA A 158 -2.10 18.44 -0.55
C ALA A 158 -3.26 18.69 -1.53
N VAL A 159 -4.50 18.49 -1.08
CA VAL A 159 -5.70 18.75 -1.88
C VAL A 159 -5.78 20.24 -2.27
N GLY A 160 -5.62 21.12 -1.30
CA GLY A 160 -5.62 22.58 -1.54
C GLY A 160 -4.50 23.01 -2.48
N VAL A 161 -3.29 22.48 -2.30
CA VAL A 161 -2.12 22.78 -3.17
C VAL A 161 -2.36 22.33 -4.61
N VAL A 162 -2.91 21.15 -4.83
CA VAL A 162 -3.27 20.64 -6.17
C VAL A 162 -4.31 21.55 -6.82
N VAL A 163 -5.37 21.93 -6.09
CA VAL A 163 -6.43 22.80 -6.62
C VAL A 163 -5.91 24.20 -6.93
N GLU A 164 -5.10 24.81 -6.07
CA GLU A 164 -4.51 26.12 -6.32
C GLU A 164 -3.57 26.09 -7.55
N ALA A 165 -2.76 25.05 -7.70
CA ALA A 165 -1.91 24.88 -8.89
C ALA A 165 -2.76 24.77 -10.17
N LEU A 166 -3.86 24.02 -10.15
CA LEU A 166 -4.79 23.91 -11.27
C LEU A 166 -5.48 25.24 -11.59
N ALA A 167 -5.87 26.00 -10.56
CA ALA A 167 -6.44 27.34 -10.72
C ALA A 167 -5.46 28.28 -11.41
N ARG A 168 -4.19 28.29 -11.00
CA ARG A 168 -3.12 29.11 -11.62
C ARG A 168 -2.86 28.70 -13.06
N ARG A 169 -2.84 27.38 -13.36
CA ARG A 169 -2.66 26.89 -14.72
C ARG A 169 -3.83 27.31 -15.62
N LYS A 170 -5.07 27.18 -15.15
CA LYS A 170 -6.28 27.69 -15.85
C LYS A 170 -6.15 29.18 -16.16
N ALA A 171 -5.81 30.00 -15.16
CA ALA A 171 -5.66 31.43 -15.32
C ALA A 171 -4.54 31.83 -16.29
N ALA A 172 -3.45 31.06 -16.34
CA ALA A 172 -2.33 31.24 -17.25
C ALA A 172 -2.55 30.66 -18.65
N GLY A 173 -3.70 30.02 -18.91
CA GLY A 173 -3.97 29.36 -20.18
C GLY A 173 -3.09 28.12 -20.44
N LEU A 174 -2.51 27.52 -19.39
CA LEU A 174 -1.73 26.29 -19.47
C LEU A 174 -2.67 25.07 -19.49
N PRO A 175 -2.28 23.97 -20.15
CA PRO A 175 -3.05 22.74 -20.08
C PRO A 175 -3.06 22.17 -18.66
N ALA A 176 -4.12 21.44 -18.29
CA ALA A 176 -4.18 20.70 -17.05
C ALA A 176 -3.10 19.61 -17.02
N PHE A 177 -2.73 19.18 -15.83
CA PHE A 177 -1.97 17.97 -15.59
C PHE A 177 -2.89 16.84 -15.12
N THR A 178 -2.45 15.59 -15.23
CA THR A 178 -3.06 14.44 -14.58
C THR A 178 -2.70 14.42 -13.10
N VAL A 179 -3.65 14.09 -12.23
CA VAL A 179 -3.42 13.90 -10.78
C VAL A 179 -3.50 12.41 -10.46
N MET A 180 -2.38 11.83 -10.05
CA MET A 180 -2.23 10.38 -9.89
C MET A 180 -1.87 10.02 -8.45
N SER A 181 -2.83 9.47 -7.71
CA SER A 181 -2.53 8.86 -6.41
C SER A 181 -1.76 7.55 -6.58
N CYS A 182 -0.70 7.38 -5.80
CA CYS A 182 0.06 6.15 -5.68
C CYS A 182 0.05 5.62 -4.23
N ASP A 183 -0.94 6.02 -3.44
CA ASP A 183 -1.14 5.51 -2.09
C ASP A 183 -1.87 4.15 -2.11
N ASN A 184 -1.56 3.33 -1.13
CA ASN A 184 -2.15 2.00 -0.98
C ASN A 184 -3.54 2.09 -0.35
N MET A 185 -4.52 2.50 -1.15
CA MET A 185 -5.94 2.54 -0.76
C MET A 185 -6.83 2.18 -1.95
N PRO A 186 -8.00 1.56 -1.71
CA PRO A 186 -8.91 1.17 -2.78
C PRO A 186 -9.35 2.36 -3.62
N GLU A 187 -9.41 2.17 -4.94
CA GLU A 187 -9.90 3.16 -5.90
C GLU A 187 -9.31 4.57 -5.68
N ASN A 188 -8.00 4.61 -5.43
CA ASN A 188 -7.30 5.84 -5.03
C ASN A 188 -7.47 7.02 -6.01
N GLY A 189 -7.61 6.75 -7.30
CA GLY A 189 -7.91 7.77 -8.30
C GLY A 189 -9.30 8.38 -8.12
N HIS A 190 -10.31 7.56 -7.83
CA HIS A 190 -11.68 8.03 -7.54
C HIS A 190 -11.71 8.88 -6.26
N VAL A 191 -11.04 8.46 -5.19
CA VAL A 191 -10.91 9.24 -3.97
C VAL A 191 -10.26 10.59 -4.26
N MET A 192 -9.14 10.59 -4.99
CA MET A 192 -8.43 11.84 -5.34
C MET A 192 -9.30 12.78 -6.16
N ARG A 193 -10.05 12.25 -7.14
CA ARG A 193 -11.02 13.06 -7.91
C ARG A 193 -12.10 13.66 -7.02
N ASN A 194 -12.70 12.85 -6.16
CA ASN A 194 -13.78 13.30 -5.27
C ASN A 194 -13.32 14.43 -4.36
N VAL A 195 -12.18 14.29 -3.69
CA VAL A 195 -11.67 15.31 -2.77
C VAL A 195 -11.23 16.57 -3.51
N THR A 196 -10.61 16.43 -4.68
CA THR A 196 -10.16 17.58 -5.50
C THR A 196 -11.35 18.37 -6.01
N CYS A 197 -12.35 17.71 -6.60
CA CYS A 197 -13.54 18.39 -7.12
C CYS A 197 -14.38 19.00 -6.00
N ALA A 198 -14.53 18.31 -4.86
CA ALA A 198 -15.27 18.85 -3.71
C ALA A 198 -14.60 20.10 -3.11
N TYR A 199 -13.28 20.07 -2.95
CA TYR A 199 -12.53 21.24 -2.48
C TYR A 199 -12.63 22.41 -3.49
N ALA A 200 -12.41 22.13 -4.77
CA ALA A 200 -12.52 23.15 -5.82
C ALA A 200 -13.92 23.78 -5.84
N ARG A 201 -14.99 22.97 -5.69
CA ARG A 201 -16.36 23.47 -5.67
C ARG A 201 -16.66 24.35 -4.45
N ALA A 202 -16.02 24.07 -3.32
CA ALA A 202 -16.13 24.91 -2.13
C ALA A 202 -15.41 26.27 -2.30
N VAL A 203 -14.41 26.35 -3.18
CA VAL A 203 -13.68 27.57 -3.48
C VAL A 203 -14.33 28.35 -4.63
N ASP A 204 -14.56 27.66 -5.76
CA ASP A 204 -15.08 28.22 -7.01
C ASP A 204 -15.71 27.11 -7.86
N SER A 205 -17.02 27.25 -8.13
CA SER A 205 -17.76 26.24 -8.91
C SER A 205 -17.28 26.16 -10.37
N GLU A 206 -16.88 27.27 -11.00
CA GLU A 206 -16.37 27.27 -12.36
C GLU A 206 -15.01 26.55 -12.46
N LEU A 207 -14.18 26.69 -11.42
CA LEU A 207 -12.93 25.95 -11.32
C LEU A 207 -13.20 24.44 -11.18
N ALA A 208 -14.17 24.05 -10.35
CA ALA A 208 -14.55 22.64 -10.19
C ALA A 208 -15.03 22.03 -11.50
N ASP A 209 -15.87 22.74 -12.25
CA ASP A 209 -16.38 22.28 -13.57
C ASP A 209 -15.23 22.18 -14.60
N TRP A 210 -14.28 23.11 -14.58
CA TRP A 210 -13.09 23.04 -15.43
C TRP A 210 -12.19 21.84 -15.05
N ILE A 211 -11.97 21.59 -13.77
CA ILE A 211 -11.19 20.42 -13.29
C ILE A 211 -11.87 19.14 -13.75
N ASP A 212 -13.16 19.01 -13.53
CA ASP A 212 -13.93 17.82 -13.92
C ASP A 212 -13.85 17.52 -15.44
N ALA A 213 -13.81 18.56 -16.26
CA ALA A 213 -13.75 18.46 -17.72
C ALA A 213 -12.32 18.24 -18.27
N ASN A 214 -11.27 18.65 -17.58
CA ASN A 214 -9.91 18.74 -18.14
C ASN A 214 -8.87 17.91 -17.40
N VAL A 215 -9.11 17.47 -16.18
CA VAL A 215 -8.16 16.72 -15.35
C VAL A 215 -8.55 15.24 -15.34
N THR A 216 -7.57 14.35 -15.45
CA THR A 216 -7.78 12.92 -15.23
C THR A 216 -7.17 12.47 -13.91
N PHE A 217 -7.78 11.45 -13.32
CA PHE A 217 -7.41 10.88 -12.03
C PHE A 217 -7.29 9.36 -12.15
N PRO A 218 -6.25 8.84 -12.82
CA PRO A 218 -6.08 7.40 -12.96
C PRO A 218 -5.91 6.75 -11.60
N SER A 219 -6.61 5.64 -11.37
CA SER A 219 -6.35 4.77 -10.22
C SER A 219 -5.09 3.96 -10.48
N THR A 220 -4.35 3.66 -9.40
CA THR A 220 -3.16 2.83 -9.46
C THR A 220 -3.18 1.79 -8.34
N MET A 221 -2.61 0.61 -8.61
CA MET A 221 -2.32 -0.39 -7.60
C MET A 221 -0.81 -0.52 -7.47
N VAL A 222 -0.30 -0.27 -6.29
CA VAL A 222 1.12 -0.32 -5.97
C VAL A 222 1.41 -1.47 -5.02
N ASP A 223 2.52 -2.18 -5.24
CA ASP A 223 2.95 -3.26 -4.36
C ASP A 223 4.48 -3.37 -4.34
N ARG A 224 5.05 -3.11 -3.19
CA ARG A 224 6.43 -3.38 -2.79
C ARG A 224 6.53 -3.26 -1.28
N ILE A 225 7.17 -4.20 -0.61
CA ILE A 225 7.48 -4.07 0.81
C ILE A 225 8.69 -3.15 0.97
N VAL A 226 8.48 -2.03 1.64
CA VAL A 226 9.49 -1.03 1.96
C VAL A 226 9.45 -0.79 3.47
N PRO A 227 10.31 -1.47 4.26
CA PRO A 227 10.36 -1.26 5.69
C PRO A 227 10.76 0.16 6.07
N ALA A 228 10.39 0.58 7.29
CA ALA A 228 10.83 1.86 7.81
C ALA A 228 12.37 1.94 7.83
N VAL A 229 12.90 3.09 7.41
CA VAL A 229 14.35 3.33 7.41
C VAL A 229 14.83 3.52 8.84
N THR A 230 15.82 2.73 9.24
CA THR A 230 16.47 2.81 10.55
C THR A 230 17.96 3.11 10.40
N ALA A 231 18.64 3.42 11.51
CA ALA A 231 20.10 3.58 11.51
C ALA A 231 20.81 2.32 11.01
N ASP A 232 20.30 1.14 11.35
CA ASP A 232 20.84 -0.15 10.88
C ASP A 232 20.67 -0.32 9.38
N THR A 233 19.53 0.12 8.82
CA THR A 233 19.29 0.14 7.37
C THR A 233 20.36 0.97 6.66
N LEU A 234 20.59 2.20 7.13
CA LEU A 234 21.59 3.10 6.54
C LEU A 234 23.03 2.57 6.68
N THR A 235 23.34 1.99 7.85
CA THR A 235 24.64 1.34 8.05
C THR A 235 24.85 0.17 7.08
N LYS A 236 23.81 -0.63 6.86
CA LYS A 236 23.89 -1.74 5.90
C LYS A 236 24.07 -1.24 4.45
N ILE A 237 23.37 -0.18 4.07
CA ILE A 237 23.55 0.46 2.75
C ILE A 237 25.01 0.94 2.60
N GLU A 238 25.56 1.62 3.61
CA GLU A 238 26.95 2.08 3.61
C GLU A 238 27.94 0.90 3.46
N GLN A 239 27.70 -0.21 4.15
CA GLN A 239 28.55 -1.41 4.08
C GLN A 239 28.58 -2.00 2.65
N ILE A 240 27.44 -2.06 1.96
CA ILE A 240 27.37 -2.67 0.62
C ILE A 240 27.80 -1.71 -0.50
N THR A 241 27.63 -0.40 -0.31
CA THR A 241 27.94 0.61 -1.35
C THR A 241 29.29 1.28 -1.17
N GLY A 242 29.83 1.23 0.04
CA GLY A 242 31.03 1.98 0.43
C GLY A 242 30.77 3.49 0.64
N VAL A 243 29.54 3.94 0.59
CA VAL A 243 29.15 5.36 0.70
C VAL A 243 28.01 5.54 1.68
N ARG A 244 28.17 6.52 2.58
CA ARG A 244 27.09 6.92 3.48
C ARG A 244 26.02 7.70 2.72
N ASP A 245 24.77 7.28 2.88
CA ASP A 245 23.63 7.89 2.21
C ASP A 245 22.46 8.07 3.20
N PRO A 246 22.26 9.28 3.79
CA PRO A 246 21.15 9.54 4.69
C PRO A 246 19.77 9.52 4.01
N ALA A 247 19.71 9.65 2.69
CA ALA A 247 18.48 9.55 1.92
C ALA A 247 18.21 8.12 1.39
N GLY A 248 19.06 7.15 1.72
CA GLY A 248 18.95 5.77 1.29
C GLY A 248 17.69 5.07 1.83
N VAL A 249 17.20 4.10 1.07
CA VAL A 249 16.06 3.24 1.45
C VAL A 249 16.35 1.79 1.12
N ALA A 250 15.71 0.87 1.85
CA ALA A 250 15.78 -0.56 1.57
C ALA A 250 14.39 -1.12 1.30
N CYS A 251 14.31 -2.12 0.43
CA CYS A 251 13.06 -2.73 0.00
C CYS A 251 13.29 -4.19 -0.42
N GLU A 252 12.19 -4.90 -0.66
CA GLU A 252 12.26 -6.22 -1.30
C GLU A 252 12.59 -6.10 -2.80
N PRO A 253 13.09 -7.19 -3.44
CA PRO A 253 13.31 -7.20 -4.89
C PRO A 253 12.02 -7.10 -5.71
N PHE A 254 10.91 -7.68 -5.21
CA PHE A 254 9.62 -7.62 -5.90
C PHE A 254 9.08 -6.19 -5.95
N ARG A 255 8.50 -5.85 -7.09
CA ARG A 255 7.70 -4.64 -7.27
C ARG A 255 6.60 -4.90 -8.27
N GLN A 256 5.44 -4.27 -8.07
CA GLN A 256 4.34 -4.26 -9.02
C GLN A 256 3.71 -2.87 -9.04
N TRP A 257 3.35 -2.42 -10.22
CA TRP A 257 2.63 -1.17 -10.43
C TRP A 257 1.64 -1.34 -11.56
N VAL A 258 0.36 -1.25 -11.26
CA VAL A 258 -0.73 -1.29 -12.23
C VAL A 258 -1.34 0.09 -12.29
N ILE A 259 -1.55 0.62 -13.49
CA ILE A 259 -1.90 2.02 -13.72
C ILE A 259 -3.03 2.07 -14.75
N GLU A 260 -4.12 2.78 -14.45
CA GLU A 260 -5.11 3.12 -15.46
C GLU A 260 -4.50 4.05 -16.51
N ASP A 261 -4.60 3.68 -17.78
CA ASP A 261 -4.03 4.46 -18.88
C ASP A 261 -4.93 5.64 -19.27
N ASN A 262 -5.01 6.63 -18.41
CA ASN A 262 -5.88 7.80 -18.55
C ASN A 262 -5.13 9.10 -18.20
N PHE A 263 -4.43 9.68 -19.18
CA PHE A 263 -3.55 10.83 -19.00
C PHE A 263 -3.86 11.95 -19.99
N VAL A 264 -3.99 13.20 -19.51
CA VAL A 264 -4.37 14.35 -20.35
C VAL A 264 -3.19 14.99 -21.10
N ALA A 265 -1.97 14.84 -20.59
CA ALA A 265 -0.77 15.52 -21.12
C ALA A 265 0.38 14.54 -21.42
N GLY A 266 0.06 13.28 -21.64
CA GLY A 266 1.03 12.22 -21.84
C GLY A 266 1.61 11.66 -20.53
N ARG A 267 2.39 10.60 -20.66
CA ARG A 267 3.03 9.88 -19.58
C ARG A 267 4.32 9.20 -20.03
N PRO A 268 5.20 8.81 -19.07
CA PRO A 268 6.31 7.91 -19.39
C PRO A 268 5.81 6.55 -19.91
N GLN A 269 6.64 5.85 -20.64
CA GLN A 269 6.37 4.48 -21.07
C GLN A 269 6.72 3.47 -19.96
N TRP A 270 6.05 3.57 -18.80
CA TRP A 270 6.33 2.75 -17.61
C TRP A 270 6.24 1.25 -17.87
N GLU A 271 5.45 0.83 -18.87
CA GLU A 271 5.35 -0.55 -19.32
C GLU A 271 6.69 -1.13 -19.77
N LYS A 272 7.60 -0.31 -20.27
CA LYS A 272 8.96 -0.73 -20.62
C LYS A 272 9.85 -1.04 -19.42
N ALA A 273 9.49 -0.49 -18.24
CA ALA A 273 10.15 -0.81 -16.97
C ALA A 273 9.37 -1.86 -16.16
N GLY A 274 8.33 -2.45 -16.74
CA GLY A 274 7.57 -3.55 -16.15
C GLY A 274 6.30 -3.13 -15.38
N ALA A 275 5.83 -1.89 -15.51
CA ALA A 275 4.50 -1.50 -15.03
C ALA A 275 3.41 -2.04 -15.97
N GLU A 276 2.22 -2.21 -15.45
CA GLU A 276 1.06 -2.70 -16.20
C GLU A 276 0.08 -1.55 -16.45
N LEU A 277 -0.16 -1.21 -17.73
CA LEU A 277 -1.13 -0.20 -18.15
C LEU A 277 -2.43 -0.90 -18.48
N VAL A 278 -3.51 -0.52 -17.79
CA VAL A 278 -4.82 -1.18 -17.89
C VAL A 278 -5.94 -0.18 -18.07
N ALA A 279 -7.11 -0.66 -18.45
CA ALA A 279 -8.33 0.16 -18.53
C ALA A 279 -9.02 0.29 -17.17
N ASP A 280 -8.84 -0.70 -16.27
CA ASP A 280 -9.49 -0.78 -14.96
C ASP A 280 -8.55 -1.48 -13.98
N VAL A 281 -8.22 -0.80 -12.88
CA VAL A 281 -7.32 -1.32 -11.83
C VAL A 281 -8.05 -2.20 -10.82
N VAL A 282 -9.36 -2.06 -10.65
CA VAL A 282 -10.14 -2.75 -9.61
C VAL A 282 -9.90 -4.27 -9.57
N PRO A 283 -9.88 -5.02 -10.70
CA PRO A 283 -9.60 -6.46 -10.67
C PRO A 283 -8.21 -6.81 -10.09
N PHE A 284 -7.23 -5.95 -10.28
CA PHE A 284 -5.87 -6.13 -9.73
C PHE A 284 -5.82 -5.79 -8.24
N GLU A 285 -6.57 -4.79 -7.79
CA GLU A 285 -6.73 -4.48 -6.37
C GLU A 285 -7.38 -5.65 -5.64
N GLU A 286 -8.46 -6.22 -6.17
CA GLU A 286 -9.11 -7.42 -5.62
C GLU A 286 -8.15 -8.60 -5.54
N MET A 287 -7.34 -8.83 -6.59
CA MET A 287 -6.33 -9.88 -6.61
C MET A 287 -5.32 -9.70 -5.47
N LYS A 288 -4.77 -8.52 -5.32
CA LYS A 288 -3.83 -8.20 -4.23
C LYS A 288 -4.49 -8.35 -2.86
N LEU A 289 -5.70 -7.82 -2.68
CA LEU A 289 -6.42 -7.88 -1.40
C LEU A 289 -6.71 -9.32 -0.98
N ARG A 290 -7.15 -10.16 -1.91
CA ARG A 290 -7.56 -11.54 -1.59
C ARG A 290 -6.37 -12.48 -1.54
N MET A 291 -5.51 -12.50 -2.56
CA MET A 291 -4.38 -13.43 -2.61
C MET A 291 -3.25 -12.99 -1.67
N LEU A 292 -2.70 -11.79 -1.81
CA LEU A 292 -1.60 -11.32 -0.96
C LEU A 292 -2.09 -11.03 0.46
N ASN A 293 -3.01 -10.08 0.61
CA ASN A 293 -3.38 -9.61 1.95
C ASN A 293 -4.22 -10.63 2.72
N GLY A 294 -5.04 -11.42 2.04
CA GLY A 294 -5.81 -12.51 2.64
C GLY A 294 -4.92 -13.62 3.21
N SER A 295 -3.97 -14.13 2.42
CA SER A 295 -3.02 -15.13 2.90
C SER A 295 -2.08 -14.59 3.97
N HIS A 296 -1.73 -13.32 3.89
CA HIS A 296 -0.93 -12.63 4.90
C HIS A 296 -1.65 -12.57 6.25
N SER A 297 -2.94 -12.25 6.26
CA SER A 297 -3.77 -12.29 7.47
C SER A 297 -3.92 -13.70 8.02
N PHE A 298 -4.15 -14.69 7.16
CA PHE A 298 -4.21 -16.12 7.54
C PHE A 298 -2.93 -16.55 8.28
N LEU A 299 -1.77 -16.25 7.69
CA LEU A 299 -0.47 -16.57 8.29
C LEU A 299 -0.23 -15.79 9.58
N ALA A 300 -0.67 -14.53 9.65
CA ALA A 300 -0.47 -13.68 10.82
C ALA A 300 -1.20 -14.23 12.06
N TYR A 301 -2.48 -14.55 11.94
CA TYR A 301 -3.26 -15.06 13.07
C TYR A 301 -2.80 -16.45 13.50
N LEU A 302 -2.75 -17.39 12.56
CA LEU A 302 -2.41 -18.78 12.86
C LEU A 302 -0.92 -18.94 13.19
N GLY A 303 -0.04 -18.15 12.56
CA GLY A 303 1.38 -18.15 12.86
C GLY A 303 1.68 -17.58 14.24
N TYR A 304 1.03 -16.46 14.61
CA TYR A 304 1.16 -15.90 15.97
C TYR A 304 0.75 -16.91 17.04
N LEU A 305 -0.41 -17.54 16.88
CA LEU A 305 -0.92 -18.56 17.80
C LEU A 305 0.03 -19.76 17.92
N ALA A 306 0.67 -20.16 16.81
CA ALA A 306 1.67 -21.24 16.79
C ALA A 306 3.04 -20.83 17.38
N GLY A 307 3.23 -19.56 17.75
CA GLY A 307 4.47 -19.02 18.29
C GLY A 307 5.48 -18.53 17.25
N TYR A 308 5.10 -18.44 15.97
CA TYR A 308 5.92 -17.86 14.92
C TYR A 308 5.90 -16.32 15.00
N GLN A 309 7.08 -15.72 15.13
CA GLN A 309 7.20 -14.26 15.29
C GLN A 309 7.11 -13.51 13.96
N HIS A 310 7.59 -14.12 12.87
CA HIS A 310 7.65 -13.50 11.56
C HIS A 310 6.99 -14.40 10.51
N ILE A 311 6.58 -13.80 9.39
CA ILE A 311 5.96 -14.53 8.28
C ILE A 311 6.93 -15.57 7.67
N ASN A 312 8.22 -15.21 7.56
CA ASN A 312 9.22 -16.16 7.07
C ASN A 312 9.35 -17.39 7.97
N ASP A 313 9.15 -17.26 9.29
CA ASP A 313 9.15 -18.41 10.21
C ASP A 313 7.99 -19.37 9.88
N CYS A 314 6.80 -18.83 9.52
CA CYS A 314 5.69 -19.64 9.04
C CYS A 314 6.04 -20.41 7.75
N MET A 315 6.87 -19.82 6.87
CA MET A 315 7.25 -20.44 5.60
C MET A 315 8.27 -21.56 5.75
N GLU A 316 8.97 -21.64 6.87
CA GLU A 316 9.82 -22.79 7.20
C GLU A 316 8.99 -24.03 7.53
N ASP A 317 7.75 -23.84 8.02
CA ASP A 317 6.78 -24.92 8.21
C ASP A 317 6.08 -25.26 6.88
N SER A 318 6.31 -26.47 6.40
CA SER A 318 5.76 -26.93 5.13
C SER A 318 4.23 -26.96 5.08
N HIS A 319 3.55 -27.18 6.23
CA HIS A 319 2.09 -27.20 6.31
C HIS A 319 1.52 -25.78 6.19
N TYR A 320 2.12 -24.80 6.87
CA TYR A 320 1.75 -23.38 6.73
C TYR A 320 1.93 -22.89 5.31
N ARG A 321 3.06 -23.22 4.69
CA ARG A 321 3.34 -22.87 3.29
C ARG A 321 2.33 -23.50 2.34
N ALA A 322 2.02 -24.80 2.50
CA ALA A 322 1.03 -25.50 1.68
C ALA A 322 -0.37 -24.94 1.89
N ALA A 323 -0.80 -24.67 3.13
CA ALA A 323 -2.10 -24.10 3.43
C ALA A 323 -2.25 -22.68 2.84
N ALA A 324 -1.25 -21.82 2.98
CA ALA A 324 -1.28 -20.47 2.40
C ALA A 324 -1.35 -20.50 0.86
N HIS A 325 -0.57 -21.37 0.22
CA HIS A 325 -0.60 -21.54 -1.23
C HIS A 325 -1.96 -22.06 -1.72
N ALA A 326 -2.52 -23.05 -1.04
CA ALA A 326 -3.84 -23.59 -1.38
C ALA A 326 -4.98 -22.61 -1.11
N LEU A 327 -4.91 -21.82 -0.05
CA LEU A 327 -5.84 -20.71 0.19
C LEU A 327 -5.87 -19.76 -1.01
N MET A 328 -4.69 -19.37 -1.49
CA MET A 328 -4.58 -18.46 -2.64
C MET A 328 -5.19 -19.06 -3.90
N LEU A 329 -4.88 -20.33 -4.24
CA LEU A 329 -5.28 -20.94 -5.51
C LEU A 329 -6.68 -21.56 -5.49
N ASN A 330 -7.08 -22.20 -4.40
CA ASN A 330 -8.32 -22.96 -4.36
C ASN A 330 -9.50 -22.13 -3.86
N GLU A 331 -9.25 -21.13 -3.02
CA GLU A 331 -10.33 -20.36 -2.39
C GLU A 331 -10.34 -18.87 -2.73
N GLN A 332 -9.19 -18.24 -2.98
CA GLN A 332 -9.14 -16.82 -3.36
C GLN A 332 -9.17 -16.63 -4.89
N ALA A 333 -8.31 -17.28 -5.63
CA ALA A 333 -8.22 -17.12 -7.08
C ALA A 333 -9.55 -17.34 -7.83
N PRO A 334 -10.40 -18.34 -7.49
CA PRO A 334 -11.68 -18.51 -8.16
C PRO A 334 -12.64 -17.33 -8.03
N THR A 335 -12.47 -16.48 -7.02
CA THR A 335 -13.33 -15.33 -6.75
C THR A 335 -12.95 -14.09 -7.59
N LEU A 336 -11.81 -14.14 -8.28
CA LEU A 336 -11.22 -12.99 -8.95
C LEU A 336 -11.75 -12.83 -10.38
N LYS A 337 -11.83 -11.56 -10.80
CA LYS A 337 -12.23 -11.16 -12.17
C LYS A 337 -11.06 -10.73 -13.04
N VAL A 338 -9.85 -10.69 -12.48
CA VAL A 338 -8.63 -10.29 -13.20
C VAL A 338 -8.38 -11.22 -14.39
N LYS A 339 -7.95 -10.63 -15.51
CA LYS A 339 -7.66 -11.36 -16.76
C LYS A 339 -6.21 -11.15 -17.16
N GLY A 340 -5.65 -12.14 -17.86
CA GLY A 340 -4.29 -12.05 -18.40
C GLY A 340 -3.17 -12.24 -17.36
N VAL A 341 -3.51 -12.60 -16.13
CA VAL A 341 -2.53 -12.87 -15.06
C VAL A 341 -2.47 -14.37 -14.80
N ASP A 342 -1.27 -14.91 -14.75
CA ASP A 342 -1.02 -16.27 -14.28
C ASP A 342 -1.07 -16.28 -12.73
N LEU A 343 -2.24 -16.64 -12.18
CA LEU A 343 -2.49 -16.64 -10.73
C LEU A 343 -1.68 -17.70 -10.00
N ALA A 344 -1.35 -18.82 -10.65
CA ALA A 344 -0.48 -19.83 -10.06
C ALA A 344 0.94 -19.28 -9.87
N ARG A 345 1.50 -18.67 -10.91
CA ARG A 345 2.79 -18.01 -10.81
C ARG A 345 2.76 -16.85 -9.80
N TYR A 346 1.67 -16.12 -9.72
CA TYR A 346 1.52 -15.05 -8.72
C TYR A 346 1.55 -15.61 -7.30
N ALA A 347 0.85 -16.72 -7.02
CA ALA A 347 0.90 -17.38 -5.73
C ALA A 347 2.32 -17.86 -5.37
N ASP A 348 3.05 -18.45 -6.33
CA ASP A 348 4.45 -18.86 -6.13
C ASP A 348 5.35 -17.66 -5.79
N LEU A 349 5.18 -16.54 -6.47
CA LEU A 349 5.90 -15.31 -6.16
C LEU A 349 5.58 -14.79 -4.75
N LEU A 350 4.34 -14.88 -4.30
CA LEU A 350 3.94 -14.47 -2.95
C LEU A 350 4.59 -15.37 -1.89
N ILE A 351 4.61 -16.69 -2.10
CA ILE A 351 5.30 -17.62 -1.20
C ILE A 351 6.80 -17.30 -1.13
N ALA A 352 7.43 -17.02 -2.27
CA ALA A 352 8.85 -16.63 -2.29
C ALA A 352 9.10 -15.32 -1.51
N ARG A 353 8.22 -14.32 -1.64
CA ARG A 353 8.28 -13.07 -0.87
C ARG A 353 8.15 -13.32 0.63
N TYR A 354 7.18 -14.14 1.05
CA TYR A 354 6.98 -14.50 2.46
C TYR A 354 8.17 -15.25 3.05
N SER A 355 8.86 -16.03 2.23
CA SER A 355 10.04 -16.80 2.65
C SER A 355 11.31 -15.95 2.81
N ASN A 356 11.29 -14.66 2.42
CA ASN A 356 12.46 -13.80 2.50
C ASN A 356 12.75 -13.36 3.95
N PRO A 357 13.80 -13.88 4.61
CA PRO A 357 14.09 -13.58 6.00
C PRO A 357 14.60 -12.15 6.23
N ALA A 358 15.02 -11.45 5.17
CA ALA A 358 15.50 -10.07 5.26
C ALA A 358 14.37 -9.08 5.58
N LEU A 359 13.11 -9.42 5.25
CA LEU A 359 11.96 -8.54 5.46
C LEU A 359 11.49 -8.51 6.92
N ARG A 360 11.63 -9.61 7.66
CA ARG A 360 11.28 -9.75 9.08
C ARG A 360 9.90 -9.18 9.43
N HIS A 361 8.90 -9.50 8.61
CA HIS A 361 7.53 -9.02 8.77
C HIS A 361 6.89 -9.72 9.97
N ARG A 362 6.58 -8.97 11.04
CA ARG A 362 6.05 -9.54 12.28
C ARG A 362 4.60 -9.95 12.11
N THR A 363 4.27 -11.17 12.53
CA THR A 363 2.89 -11.69 12.55
C THR A 363 1.96 -10.77 13.33
N TRP A 364 2.38 -10.27 14.49
CA TRP A 364 1.61 -9.34 15.30
C TRP A 364 1.26 -8.02 14.59
N GLN A 365 2.18 -7.43 13.83
CA GLN A 365 1.92 -6.19 13.09
C GLN A 365 0.88 -6.39 11.98
N ILE A 366 0.91 -7.53 11.31
CA ILE A 366 -0.05 -7.87 10.26
C ILE A 366 -1.41 -8.19 10.85
N ALA A 367 -1.45 -8.78 12.04
CA ALA A 367 -2.66 -9.14 12.76
C ALA A 367 -3.48 -7.95 13.27
N MET A 368 -2.88 -6.74 13.35
CA MET A 368 -3.60 -5.52 13.72
C MET A 368 -4.75 -5.21 12.76
N ASP A 369 -5.75 -4.47 13.25
CA ASP A 369 -6.87 -3.94 12.48
C ASP A 369 -7.71 -5.02 11.77
N GLY A 370 -7.82 -6.20 12.39
CA GLY A 370 -8.52 -7.34 11.81
C GLY A 370 -9.98 -7.05 11.46
N SER A 371 -10.66 -6.26 12.27
CA SER A 371 -12.06 -5.86 12.03
C SER A 371 -12.25 -5.13 10.70
N GLN A 372 -11.26 -4.35 10.26
CA GLN A 372 -11.28 -3.64 8.97
C GLN A 372 -10.73 -4.49 7.82
N LYS A 373 -9.87 -5.43 8.12
CA LYS A 373 -9.18 -6.26 7.12
C LYS A 373 -10.00 -7.48 6.69
N LEU A 374 -10.63 -8.18 7.64
CA LEU A 374 -11.39 -9.40 7.36
C LEU A 374 -12.46 -9.25 6.28
N PRO A 375 -13.31 -8.20 6.27
CA PRO A 375 -14.38 -8.08 5.29
C PRO A 375 -13.86 -8.21 3.84
N GLN A 376 -12.92 -7.39 3.47
CA GLN A 376 -12.39 -7.33 2.10
C GLN A 376 -11.36 -8.41 1.76
N ARG A 377 -10.68 -8.98 2.76
CA ARG A 377 -9.62 -10.00 2.55
C ARG A 377 -10.14 -11.43 2.53
N MET A 378 -11.24 -11.71 3.26
CA MET A 378 -11.76 -13.07 3.46
C MET A 378 -13.28 -13.17 3.31
N LEU A 379 -14.07 -12.28 3.95
CA LEU A 379 -15.52 -12.43 4.00
C LEU A 379 -16.19 -12.26 2.63
N ASP A 380 -15.68 -11.36 1.78
CA ASP A 380 -16.20 -11.22 0.42
C ASP A 380 -15.95 -12.47 -0.42
N SER A 381 -14.82 -13.12 -0.23
CA SER A 381 -14.55 -14.43 -0.86
C SER A 381 -15.47 -15.52 -0.32
N VAL A 382 -15.75 -15.53 0.97
CA VAL A 382 -16.76 -16.46 1.56
C VAL A 382 -18.13 -16.24 0.93
N ARG A 383 -18.60 -14.99 0.81
CA ARG A 383 -19.87 -14.67 0.15
C ARG A 383 -19.91 -15.18 -1.27
N TRP A 384 -18.81 -15.02 -2.01
CA TRP A 384 -18.69 -15.56 -3.36
C TRP A 384 -18.81 -17.09 -3.38
N HIS A 385 -18.09 -17.81 -2.49
CA HIS A 385 -18.18 -19.27 -2.39
C HIS A 385 -19.57 -19.73 -2.03
N ARG A 386 -20.25 -19.04 -1.10
CA ARG A 386 -21.63 -19.36 -0.72
C ARG A 386 -22.59 -19.21 -1.90
N ALA A 387 -22.47 -18.12 -2.65
CA ALA A 387 -23.29 -17.90 -3.84
C ALA A 387 -23.05 -18.95 -4.94
N HIS A 388 -21.86 -19.53 -5.01
CA HIS A 388 -21.47 -20.57 -5.99
C HIS A 388 -21.51 -21.99 -5.45
N GLN A 389 -22.02 -22.19 -4.23
CA GLN A 389 -22.13 -23.50 -3.57
C GLN A 389 -20.79 -24.27 -3.48
N ARG A 390 -19.70 -23.55 -3.23
CA ARG A 390 -18.35 -24.10 -3.09
C ARG A 390 -17.91 -24.13 -1.64
N SER A 391 -17.04 -25.07 -1.30
CA SER A 391 -16.38 -25.13 0.02
C SER A 391 -15.29 -24.07 0.16
N PHE A 392 -15.01 -23.67 1.42
CA PHE A 392 -14.03 -22.65 1.76
C PHE A 392 -13.35 -22.95 3.12
N PRO A 393 -12.81 -24.15 3.31
CA PRO A 393 -12.29 -24.56 4.63
C PRO A 393 -11.12 -23.71 5.12
N LEU A 394 -10.23 -23.25 4.24
CA LEU A 394 -9.07 -22.44 4.62
C LEU A 394 -9.45 -21.00 4.95
N LEU A 395 -10.41 -20.41 4.25
CA LEU A 395 -11.01 -19.12 4.64
C LEU A 395 -11.66 -19.20 6.00
N ALA A 396 -12.44 -20.27 6.26
CA ALA A 396 -13.05 -20.52 7.56
C ALA A 396 -11.99 -20.67 8.67
N LEU A 397 -10.90 -21.39 8.40
CA LEU A 397 -9.78 -21.52 9.33
C LEU A 397 -9.10 -20.19 9.61
N GLY A 398 -8.88 -19.36 8.59
CA GLY A 398 -8.31 -18.02 8.76
C GLY A 398 -9.17 -17.11 9.64
N ILE A 399 -10.50 -17.14 9.44
CA ILE A 399 -11.48 -16.41 10.25
C ILE A 399 -11.48 -16.93 11.69
N ALA A 400 -11.50 -18.25 11.89
CA ALA A 400 -11.40 -18.87 13.20
C ALA A 400 -10.07 -18.54 13.91
N GLY A 401 -8.98 -18.45 13.15
CA GLY A 401 -7.68 -17.97 13.64
C GLY A 401 -7.74 -16.56 14.19
N TRP A 402 -8.41 -15.64 13.46
CA TRP A 402 -8.67 -14.30 13.98
C TRP A 402 -9.50 -14.34 15.27
N MET A 403 -10.57 -15.13 15.32
CA MET A 403 -11.40 -15.25 16.51
C MET A 403 -10.62 -15.76 17.73
N ARG A 404 -9.71 -16.69 17.54
CA ARG A 404 -8.80 -17.16 18.61
C ARG A 404 -7.83 -16.07 19.04
N TYR A 405 -7.23 -15.36 18.09
CA TYR A 405 -6.29 -14.29 18.33
C TYR A 405 -6.90 -13.14 19.16
N VAL A 406 -8.10 -12.69 18.77
CA VAL A 406 -8.78 -11.60 19.49
C VAL A 406 -9.36 -12.02 20.84
N GLY A 407 -9.33 -13.30 21.18
CA GLY A 407 -9.59 -13.80 22.52
C GLY A 407 -8.63 -13.24 23.56
N GLY A 408 -7.50 -12.66 23.13
CA GLY A 408 -6.57 -11.89 23.96
C GLY A 408 -5.58 -12.76 24.75
N VAL A 409 -5.56 -14.08 24.53
CA VAL A 409 -4.63 -15.01 25.17
C VAL A 409 -4.14 -16.03 24.14
N ASP A 410 -2.84 -16.24 24.05
CA ASP A 410 -2.25 -17.23 23.15
C ASP A 410 -2.38 -18.68 23.70
N GLU A 411 -1.81 -19.64 22.97
CA GLU A 411 -1.88 -21.07 23.34
C GLU A 411 -1.03 -21.41 24.58
N GLN A 412 -0.12 -20.54 24.99
CA GLN A 412 0.70 -20.69 26.20
C GLN A 412 0.12 -19.93 27.41
N GLY A 413 -1.03 -19.29 27.25
CA GLY A 413 -1.65 -18.49 28.29
C GLY A 413 -1.08 -17.05 28.42
N THR A 414 -0.26 -16.63 27.46
CA THR A 414 0.30 -15.27 27.43
C THR A 414 -0.73 -14.30 26.87
N ALA A 415 -0.82 -13.12 27.47
CA ALA A 415 -1.71 -12.07 26.98
C ALA A 415 -1.27 -11.57 25.58
N ILE A 416 -2.24 -11.44 24.68
CA ILE A 416 -2.06 -10.83 23.35
C ILE A 416 -2.47 -9.38 23.45
N ASP A 417 -1.61 -8.47 23.00
CA ASP A 417 -1.93 -7.04 22.84
C ASP A 417 -2.71 -6.88 21.52
N VAL A 418 -4.03 -6.94 21.59
CA VAL A 418 -4.91 -6.81 20.44
C VAL A 418 -5.09 -5.33 20.09
N CYS A 419 -4.59 -4.92 18.92
CA CYS A 419 -4.76 -3.58 18.37
C CYS A 419 -5.81 -3.60 17.27
N ASP A 420 -6.97 -2.99 17.52
CA ASP A 420 -8.08 -2.99 16.57
C ASP A 420 -8.99 -1.77 16.78
N PRO A 421 -9.50 -1.11 15.73
CA PRO A 421 -10.44 0.02 15.86
C PRO A 421 -11.75 -0.35 16.55
N LEU A 422 -12.20 -1.62 16.46
CA LEU A 422 -13.40 -2.13 17.13
C LEU A 422 -13.05 -2.90 18.42
N LEU A 423 -11.90 -2.61 19.03
CA LEU A 423 -11.43 -3.33 20.23
C LEU A 423 -12.48 -3.39 21.33
N SER A 424 -13.22 -2.31 21.58
CA SER A 424 -14.27 -2.28 22.63
C SER A 424 -15.37 -3.29 22.36
N ALA A 425 -15.88 -3.38 21.12
CA ALA A 425 -16.93 -4.33 20.75
C ALA A 425 -16.40 -5.77 20.79
N ILE A 426 -15.16 -5.99 20.35
CA ILE A 426 -14.51 -7.30 20.40
C ILE A 426 -14.34 -7.75 21.86
N GLN A 427 -13.84 -6.88 22.73
CA GLN A 427 -13.66 -7.18 24.15
C GLN A 427 -14.98 -7.45 24.88
N GLU A 428 -16.06 -6.75 24.52
CA GLU A 428 -17.39 -7.02 25.04
C GLU A 428 -17.88 -8.40 24.65
N ALA A 429 -17.76 -8.78 23.37
CA ALA A 429 -18.10 -10.11 22.87
C ALA A 429 -17.26 -11.20 23.58
N VAL A 430 -15.97 -10.95 23.78
CA VAL A 430 -15.07 -11.86 24.48
C VAL A 430 -15.44 -12.02 25.96
N LYS A 431 -15.73 -10.95 26.68
CA LYS A 431 -16.08 -10.96 28.09
C LYS A 431 -17.45 -11.56 28.39
N SER A 432 -18.41 -11.37 27.47
CA SER A 432 -19.79 -11.82 27.63
C SER A 432 -20.00 -13.29 27.23
N SER A 433 -18.99 -13.97 26.73
CA SER A 433 -19.09 -15.34 26.20
C SER A 433 -18.05 -16.28 26.83
N ALA A 434 -18.46 -17.54 27.03
CA ALA A 434 -17.52 -18.60 27.33
C ALA A 434 -16.72 -18.99 26.07
N GLU A 435 -15.51 -19.47 26.26
CA GLU A 435 -14.70 -20.00 25.16
C GLU A 435 -15.36 -21.24 24.54
N GLY A 436 -15.33 -21.35 23.22
CA GLY A 436 -16.03 -22.37 22.45
C GLY A 436 -17.13 -21.77 21.58
N GLU A 437 -18.23 -22.50 21.40
CA GLU A 437 -19.36 -22.10 20.53
C GLU A 437 -19.94 -20.73 20.91
N SER A 438 -20.05 -20.45 22.21
CA SER A 438 -20.57 -19.16 22.70
C SER A 438 -19.70 -17.99 22.23
N ARG A 439 -18.37 -18.15 22.21
CA ARG A 439 -17.41 -17.16 21.75
C ARG A 439 -17.56 -16.87 20.24
N VAL A 440 -17.67 -17.91 19.43
CA VAL A 440 -17.88 -17.78 17.98
C VAL A 440 -19.16 -17.00 17.71
N ASN A 441 -20.26 -17.38 18.35
CA ASN A 441 -21.56 -16.72 18.18
C ASN A 441 -21.53 -15.26 18.61
N ALA A 442 -20.86 -14.94 19.73
CA ALA A 442 -20.72 -13.56 20.21
C ALA A 442 -19.93 -12.68 19.23
N LEU A 443 -18.81 -13.21 18.68
CA LEU A 443 -18.00 -12.48 17.71
C LEU A 443 -18.73 -12.30 16.37
N LEU A 444 -19.46 -13.33 15.89
CA LEU A 444 -20.29 -13.24 14.69
C LEU A 444 -21.39 -12.17 14.82
N GLY A 445 -21.84 -11.85 16.03
CA GLY A 445 -22.79 -10.78 16.30
C GLY A 445 -22.25 -9.36 16.09
N ILE A 446 -20.95 -9.17 15.80
CA ILE A 446 -20.38 -7.85 15.49
C ILE A 446 -20.74 -7.50 14.03
N GLU A 447 -21.86 -6.83 13.85
CA GLU A 447 -22.41 -6.48 12.52
C GLU A 447 -21.44 -5.68 11.66
N ALA A 448 -20.66 -4.80 12.26
CA ALA A 448 -19.66 -3.99 11.56
C ALA A 448 -18.55 -4.81 10.88
N ILE A 449 -18.38 -6.08 11.28
CA ILE A 449 -17.41 -7.00 10.66
C ILE A 449 -18.12 -7.98 9.73
N PHE A 450 -19.12 -8.71 10.26
CA PHE A 450 -19.73 -9.85 9.56
C PHE A 450 -20.98 -9.50 8.75
N GLY A 451 -21.51 -8.30 8.94
CA GLY A 451 -22.78 -7.90 8.33
C GLY A 451 -23.97 -8.67 8.93
N ASN A 452 -25.11 -8.63 8.23
CA ASN A 452 -26.36 -9.24 8.66
C ASN A 452 -26.63 -10.62 8.03
N GLU A 453 -25.94 -10.98 6.96
CA GLU A 453 -26.20 -12.20 6.17
C GLU A 453 -25.39 -13.39 6.67
N LEU A 454 -24.07 -13.23 6.82
CA LEU A 454 -23.18 -14.31 7.22
C LEU A 454 -23.52 -14.92 8.59
N PRO A 455 -23.90 -14.14 9.61
CA PRO A 455 -24.32 -14.67 10.90
C PRO A 455 -25.62 -15.51 10.85
N LEU A 456 -26.34 -15.49 9.74
CA LEU A 456 -27.55 -16.31 9.52
C LEU A 456 -27.31 -17.49 8.57
N ASP A 457 -26.12 -17.58 7.97
CA ASP A 457 -25.75 -18.68 7.05
C ASP A 457 -25.20 -19.87 7.84
N GLY A 458 -26.01 -20.92 7.99
CA GLY A 458 -25.64 -22.13 8.75
C GLY A 458 -24.35 -22.80 8.22
N VAL A 459 -24.13 -22.85 6.91
CA VAL A 459 -22.91 -23.45 6.33
C VAL A 459 -21.67 -22.64 6.70
N PHE A 460 -21.76 -21.32 6.69
CA PHE A 460 -20.67 -20.45 7.12
C PHE A 460 -20.39 -20.62 8.62
N ILE A 461 -21.45 -20.60 9.44
CA ILE A 461 -21.33 -20.75 10.90
C ILE A 461 -20.68 -22.09 11.23
N ASP A 462 -21.18 -23.20 10.64
CA ASP A 462 -20.65 -24.55 10.88
C ASP A 462 -19.18 -24.68 10.49
N ALA A 463 -18.77 -24.11 9.35
CA ALA A 463 -17.40 -24.15 8.90
C ALA A 463 -16.44 -23.39 9.85
N VAL A 464 -16.80 -22.18 10.26
CA VAL A 464 -16.01 -21.37 11.19
C VAL A 464 -16.00 -22.00 12.59
N MET A 465 -17.15 -22.49 13.05
CA MET A 465 -17.29 -23.16 14.34
C MET A 465 -16.40 -24.41 14.42
N SER A 466 -16.47 -25.27 13.41
CA SER A 466 -15.64 -26.48 13.34
C SER A 466 -14.14 -26.14 13.36
N ALA A 467 -13.73 -25.15 12.60
CA ALA A 467 -12.33 -24.69 12.59
C ALA A 467 -11.90 -24.13 13.96
N TYR A 468 -12.76 -23.31 14.58
CA TYR A 468 -12.47 -22.73 15.89
C TYR A 468 -12.33 -23.80 16.99
N LEU A 469 -13.25 -24.75 17.05
CA LEU A 469 -13.20 -25.84 18.03
C LEU A 469 -11.98 -26.74 17.82
N THR A 470 -11.59 -26.98 16.56
CA THR A 470 -10.36 -27.72 16.24
C THR A 470 -9.11 -26.96 16.70
N LEU A 471 -9.08 -25.63 16.53
CA LEU A 471 -8.00 -24.78 17.06
C LEU A 471 -7.89 -24.84 18.59
N LEU A 472 -9.03 -24.84 19.28
CA LEU A 472 -9.05 -24.98 20.75
C LEU A 472 -8.52 -26.34 21.21
N GLU A 473 -8.90 -27.41 20.52
CA GLU A 473 -8.54 -28.78 20.89
C GLU A 473 -7.07 -29.10 20.61
N LYS A 474 -6.57 -28.70 19.42
CA LYS A 474 -5.29 -29.17 18.87
C LYS A 474 -4.20 -28.12 18.82
N GLY A 475 -4.57 -26.85 18.96
CA GLY A 475 -3.70 -25.71 18.69
C GLY A 475 -3.51 -25.43 17.21
N ALA A 476 -2.98 -24.24 16.91
CA ALA A 476 -2.86 -23.73 15.54
C ALA A 476 -1.96 -24.59 14.65
N LYS A 477 -0.81 -25.03 15.18
CA LYS A 477 0.17 -25.81 14.39
C LYS A 477 -0.40 -27.14 13.91
N ALA A 478 -1.03 -27.90 14.79
CA ALA A 478 -1.62 -29.20 14.45
C ALA A 478 -2.88 -29.03 13.57
N THR A 479 -3.66 -27.98 13.79
CA THR A 479 -4.85 -27.69 12.98
C THR A 479 -4.46 -27.31 11.56
N VAL A 480 -3.50 -26.43 11.36
CA VAL A 480 -2.99 -26.08 10.01
C VAL A 480 -2.45 -27.31 9.30
N ALA A 481 -1.70 -28.18 10.01
CA ALA A 481 -1.22 -29.44 9.43
C ALA A 481 -2.37 -30.37 8.99
N GLN A 482 -3.43 -30.48 9.79
CA GLN A 482 -4.62 -31.26 9.45
C GLN A 482 -5.33 -30.72 8.19
N TYR A 483 -5.53 -29.40 8.11
CA TYR A 483 -6.17 -28.77 6.95
C TYR A 483 -5.28 -28.86 5.71
N ALA A 484 -3.98 -28.67 5.83
CA ALA A 484 -3.03 -28.84 4.74
C ALA A 484 -3.00 -30.26 4.18
N ALA A 485 -3.17 -31.27 5.02
CA ALA A 485 -3.21 -32.67 4.59
C ALA A 485 -4.54 -33.05 3.89
N ALA A 486 -5.58 -32.23 4.02
CA ALA A 486 -6.89 -32.47 3.39
C ALA A 486 -7.04 -31.81 2.01
N ILE A 487 -6.01 -31.08 1.53
CA ILE A 487 -5.96 -30.41 0.23
C ILE A 487 -5.55 -31.39 -0.85
#